data_22e3adbc0500165ecef75afe770934d9
#
_entry.id   22e3adbc0500165ecef75afe770934d9
#
_cell.length_a   1.000
_cell.length_b   1.000
_cell.length_c   1.000
_cell.angle_alpha   90.00
_cell.angle_beta   90.00
_cell.angle_gamma   90.00
#
_symmetry.space_group_name_H-M   'P 1'
#
loop_
_entity.id
_entity.type
_entity.pdbx_description
1 polymer ?
#
loop_
_entity_poly.entity_id
_entity_poly.type
_entity_poly.pdbx_seq_one_letter_code
_entity_poly.pdbx_strand_id
1 'polypeptide(L)'
;MDATNDAVVAALSEEECWALLSRSELGRLALTVQGEPDIFPVNYAVDGGRLFFRTAPGSKLSELAVNPHVAFEVDEHDETYAASVVVKGVAERLELQHEIDDADGLPLTPWIPTLKYRWVRIVPASISGRSFERGPEPDRYAASSNDEWT
;
A
#
# COMPACT_ATOMS: atom_id res chain seq x y z
N MET A 1 0.68 -23.06 19.25
CA MET A 1 1.32 -22.09 18.38
C MET A 1 2.78 -22.41 18.22
N ASP A 2 3.25 -22.23 17.03
CA ASP A 2 4.62 -22.52 16.75
C ASP A 2 5.50 -21.32 17.05
N ALA A 3 6.35 -21.44 18.04
CA ALA A 3 7.25 -20.36 18.42
C ALA A 3 8.22 -19.99 17.30
N THR A 4 8.54 -20.93 16.42
CA THR A 4 9.42 -20.69 15.30
C THR A 4 8.77 -19.73 14.29
N ASN A 5 7.49 -19.88 14.04
CA ASN A 5 6.76 -18.97 13.17
C ASN A 5 6.69 -17.57 13.76
N ASP A 6 6.49 -17.46 15.05
CA ASP A 6 6.48 -16.17 15.72
C ASP A 6 7.82 -15.47 15.66
N ALA A 7 8.91 -16.22 15.64
CA ALA A 7 10.24 -15.65 15.52
C ALA A 7 10.55 -15.21 14.09
N VAL A 8 9.87 -15.78 13.08
CA VAL A 8 10.16 -15.52 11.67
C VAL A 8 9.31 -14.39 11.12
N VAL A 9 8.05 -14.31 11.52
CA VAL A 9 7.11 -13.29 11.05
C VAL A 9 6.67 -12.43 12.21
N ALA A 10 6.87 -11.12 12.08
CA ALA A 10 6.49 -10.16 13.11
C ALA A 10 5.48 -9.16 12.54
N ALA A 11 4.49 -8.80 13.35
CA ALA A 11 3.58 -7.72 13.01
C ALA A 11 4.30 -6.39 13.20
N LEU A 12 4.12 -5.48 12.25
CA LEU A 12 4.63 -4.13 12.38
C LEU A 12 3.64 -3.30 13.21
N SER A 13 4.17 -2.42 14.05
CA SER A 13 3.35 -1.42 14.72
C SER A 13 2.81 -0.42 13.70
N GLU A 14 1.80 0.33 14.08
CA GLU A 14 1.27 1.38 13.21
C GLU A 14 2.36 2.39 12.85
N GLU A 15 3.19 2.78 13.81
CA GLU A 15 4.29 3.68 13.58
C GLU A 15 5.29 3.12 12.58
N GLU A 16 5.63 1.84 12.68
CA GLU A 16 6.52 1.18 11.75
C GLU A 16 5.92 1.09 10.35
N CYS A 17 4.61 0.86 10.27
CA CYS A 17 3.90 0.88 8.99
C CYS A 17 4.02 2.24 8.30
N TRP A 18 3.75 3.32 9.03
CA TRP A 18 3.87 4.66 8.47
C TRP A 18 5.30 5.03 8.10
N ALA A 19 6.27 4.53 8.86
CA ALA A 19 7.67 4.75 8.53
C ALA A 19 8.04 4.09 7.20
N LEU A 20 7.56 2.86 6.95
CA LEU A 20 7.80 2.19 5.68
C LEU A 20 7.11 2.93 4.53
N LEU A 21 5.86 3.33 4.73
CA LEU A 21 5.13 4.09 3.71
C LEU A 21 5.84 5.41 3.38
N SER A 22 6.39 6.08 4.39
CA SER A 22 7.01 7.39 4.19
C SER A 22 8.34 7.33 3.45
N ARG A 23 9.07 6.22 3.56
CA ARG A 23 10.37 6.09 2.88
C ARG A 23 10.29 5.47 1.49
N SER A 24 9.10 5.01 1.09
CA SER A 24 8.88 4.44 -0.24
C SER A 24 8.23 5.46 -1.16
N GLU A 25 8.39 5.30 -2.45
CA GLU A 25 7.85 6.21 -3.45
C GLU A 25 6.86 5.56 -4.40
N LEU A 26 6.87 4.24 -4.47
CA LEU A 26 6.01 3.46 -5.36
C LEU A 26 5.20 2.48 -4.55
N GLY A 27 3.91 2.46 -4.79
CA GLY A 27 3.01 1.48 -4.21
C GLY A 27 2.07 0.95 -5.24
N ARG A 28 1.19 0.05 -4.82
CA ARG A 28 0.18 -0.54 -5.68
C ARG A 28 -1.18 -0.22 -5.13
N LEU A 29 -2.01 0.35 -6.00
CA LEU A 29 -3.39 0.69 -5.68
C LEU A 29 -4.29 -0.38 -6.26
N ALA A 30 -5.05 -1.03 -5.39
CA ALA A 30 -6.04 -2.02 -5.78
C ALA A 30 -7.44 -1.43 -5.61
N LEU A 31 -8.26 -1.62 -6.62
CA LEU A 31 -9.63 -1.16 -6.62
C LEU A 31 -10.54 -2.18 -7.32
N THR A 32 -11.84 -2.00 -7.19
CA THR A 32 -12.80 -2.93 -7.77
C THR A 32 -13.78 -2.16 -8.63
N VAL A 33 -13.95 -2.63 -9.86
CA VAL A 33 -14.90 -2.06 -10.81
C VAL A 33 -15.85 -3.17 -11.25
N GLN A 34 -17.12 -3.01 -10.97
CA GLN A 34 -18.15 -3.99 -11.33
C GLN A 34 -17.79 -5.42 -10.87
N GLY A 35 -17.25 -5.53 -9.67
CA GLY A 35 -16.86 -6.82 -9.13
C GLY A 35 -15.50 -7.34 -9.60
N GLU A 36 -14.85 -6.65 -10.54
CA GLU A 36 -13.55 -7.05 -11.04
C GLU A 36 -12.45 -6.30 -10.31
N PRO A 37 -11.51 -6.99 -9.67
CA PRO A 37 -10.37 -6.31 -9.06
C PRO A 37 -9.38 -5.84 -10.12
N ASP A 38 -8.79 -4.69 -9.87
CA ASP A 38 -7.76 -4.12 -10.73
C ASP A 38 -6.65 -3.55 -9.86
N ILE A 39 -5.44 -3.43 -10.39
CA ILE A 39 -4.29 -2.99 -9.63
C ILE A 39 -3.38 -2.12 -10.50
N PHE A 40 -2.89 -1.03 -9.92
CA PHE A 40 -2.05 -0.07 -10.60
C PHE A 40 -0.84 0.31 -9.77
N PRO A 41 0.37 0.38 -10.35
CA PRO A 41 1.49 1.01 -9.66
C PRO A 41 1.28 2.53 -9.66
N VAL A 42 1.48 3.16 -8.51
CA VAL A 42 1.35 4.61 -8.38
C VAL A 42 2.47 5.18 -7.52
N ASN A 43 2.99 6.33 -7.94
CA ASN A 43 3.85 7.12 -7.06
C ASN A 43 2.97 7.91 -6.10
N TYR A 44 3.43 8.08 -4.88
CA TYR A 44 2.61 8.66 -3.84
C TYR A 44 3.45 9.42 -2.82
N ALA A 45 2.78 10.18 -1.99
CA ALA A 45 3.37 10.85 -0.85
C ALA A 45 2.48 10.65 0.37
N VAL A 46 3.07 10.75 1.55
CA VAL A 46 2.38 10.61 2.83
C VAL A 46 2.33 11.97 3.51
N ASP A 47 1.19 12.33 4.05
CA ASP A 47 1.04 13.51 4.86
C ASP A 47 -0.14 13.38 5.81
N GLY A 48 0.09 13.66 7.10
CA GLY A 48 -0.98 13.69 8.08
C GLY A 48 -1.76 12.38 8.23
N GLY A 49 -1.10 11.23 8.08
CA GLY A 49 -1.77 9.94 8.18
C GLY A 49 -2.64 9.62 6.98
N ARG A 50 -2.35 10.21 5.84
CA ARG A 50 -3.06 9.97 4.59
C ARG A 50 -2.08 9.76 3.46
N LEU A 51 -2.55 9.12 2.40
CA LEU A 51 -1.76 8.88 1.20
C LEU A 51 -2.30 9.75 0.07
N PHE A 52 -1.41 10.32 -0.71
CA PHE A 52 -1.76 11.21 -1.81
C PHE A 52 -1.10 10.75 -3.09
N PHE A 53 -1.85 10.72 -4.18
CA PHE A 53 -1.29 10.45 -5.49
C PHE A 53 -1.98 11.31 -6.54
N ARG A 54 -1.35 11.45 -7.71
CA ARG A 54 -1.92 12.19 -8.82
C ARG A 54 -2.29 11.24 -9.93
N THR A 55 -3.34 11.57 -10.65
CA THR A 55 -3.77 10.81 -11.82
C THR A 55 -4.20 11.77 -12.92
N ALA A 56 -4.18 11.31 -14.17
CA ALA A 56 -4.74 12.05 -15.29
C ALA A 56 -6.26 11.97 -15.23
N PRO A 57 -6.97 12.98 -15.74
CA PRO A 57 -8.42 12.87 -15.89
C PRO A 57 -8.78 11.65 -16.72
N GLY A 58 -9.81 10.95 -16.32
CA GLY A 58 -10.30 9.81 -17.06
C GLY A 58 -10.45 8.57 -16.22
N SER A 59 -9.96 7.44 -16.70
CA SER A 59 -10.34 6.10 -16.25
C SER A 59 -10.30 5.86 -14.74
N LYS A 60 -9.16 6.14 -14.11
CA LYS A 60 -9.02 5.84 -12.67
C LYS A 60 -9.97 6.62 -11.80
N LEU A 61 -10.15 7.90 -12.12
CA LEU A 61 -11.07 8.74 -11.35
C LEU A 61 -12.52 8.31 -11.51
N SER A 62 -12.88 7.88 -12.72
CA SER A 62 -14.23 7.38 -12.97
C SER A 62 -14.52 6.14 -12.14
N GLU A 63 -13.55 5.24 -12.04
CA GLU A 63 -13.68 4.02 -11.25
C GLU A 63 -13.83 4.33 -9.77
N LEU A 64 -13.04 5.27 -9.26
CA LEU A 64 -13.12 5.68 -7.85
C LEU A 64 -14.42 6.39 -7.52
N ALA A 65 -15.04 7.07 -8.47
CA ALA A 65 -16.32 7.70 -8.27
C ALA A 65 -17.45 6.67 -8.08
N VAL A 66 -17.32 5.50 -8.72
CA VAL A 66 -18.29 4.44 -8.58
C VAL A 66 -18.06 3.63 -7.31
N ASN A 67 -16.80 3.29 -7.01
CA ASN A 67 -16.46 2.56 -5.81
C ASN A 67 -15.18 3.14 -5.20
N PRO A 68 -15.30 3.95 -4.14
CA PRO A 68 -14.14 4.62 -3.55
C PRO A 68 -13.34 3.73 -2.61
N HIS A 69 -13.77 2.51 -2.33
CA HIS A 69 -13.04 1.61 -1.44
C HIS A 69 -11.83 1.04 -2.15
N VAL A 70 -10.66 1.22 -1.54
CA VAL A 70 -9.38 0.83 -2.13
C VAL A 70 -8.52 0.12 -1.11
N ALA A 71 -7.53 -0.61 -1.62
CA ALA A 71 -6.41 -1.09 -0.84
C ALA A 71 -5.13 -0.57 -1.48
N PHE A 72 -4.16 -0.26 -0.66
CA PHE A 72 -2.87 0.24 -1.11
C PHE A 72 -1.77 -0.55 -0.42
N GLU A 73 -0.80 -0.99 -1.18
CA GLU A 73 0.27 -1.84 -0.65
C GLU A 73 1.63 -1.30 -1.03
N VAL A 74 2.56 -1.39 -0.07
CA VAL A 74 3.97 -1.14 -0.30
C VAL A 74 4.75 -2.28 0.32
N ASP A 75 5.80 -2.71 -0.35
CA ASP A 75 6.70 -3.68 0.22
C ASP A 75 8.15 -3.28 -0.02
N GLU A 76 9.04 -3.85 0.76
CA GLU A 76 10.47 -3.72 0.58
C GLU A 76 11.15 -5.02 0.96
N HIS A 77 12.30 -5.27 0.38
CA HIS A 77 13.09 -6.43 0.73
C HIS A 77 14.56 -6.21 0.38
N ASP A 78 15.40 -6.93 1.09
CA ASP A 78 16.80 -7.09 0.74
C ASP A 78 17.15 -8.57 0.87
N GLU A 79 18.43 -8.91 0.96
CA GLU A 79 18.84 -10.31 1.03
C GLU A 79 18.46 -11.00 2.33
N THR A 80 18.24 -10.25 3.39
CA THR A 80 18.04 -10.80 4.73
C THR A 80 16.64 -10.60 5.27
N TYR A 81 15.86 -9.70 4.69
CA TYR A 81 14.59 -9.32 5.27
C TYR A 81 13.58 -8.87 4.21
N ALA A 82 12.31 -8.96 4.55
CA ALA A 82 11.22 -8.42 3.75
C ALA A 82 10.15 -7.85 4.67
N ALA A 83 9.46 -6.83 4.21
CA ALA A 83 8.34 -6.22 4.93
C ALA A 83 7.29 -5.74 3.95
N SER A 84 6.05 -5.74 4.38
CA SER A 84 4.94 -5.20 3.59
C SER A 84 3.94 -4.49 4.49
N VAL A 85 3.28 -3.48 3.91
CA VAL A 85 2.22 -2.73 4.58
C VAL A 85 1.03 -2.66 3.64
N VAL A 86 -0.15 -2.90 4.17
CA VAL A 86 -1.41 -2.76 3.45
C VAL A 86 -2.29 -1.74 4.16
N VAL A 87 -2.75 -0.77 3.40
CA VAL A 87 -3.70 0.25 3.86
C VAL A 87 -5.02 -0.01 3.15
N LYS A 88 -6.09 -0.13 3.90
CA LYS A 88 -7.44 -0.19 3.34
C LYS A 88 -8.16 1.09 3.72
N GLY A 89 -8.82 1.69 2.78
CA GLY A 89 -9.48 2.96 3.05
C GLY A 89 -10.36 3.42 1.91
N VAL A 90 -10.62 4.72 1.92
CA VAL A 90 -11.49 5.36 0.95
C VAL A 90 -10.68 6.40 0.19
N ALA A 91 -10.77 6.34 -1.13
CA ALA A 91 -10.15 7.31 -2.01
C ALA A 91 -11.12 8.44 -2.29
N GLU A 92 -10.62 9.67 -2.23
CA GLU A 92 -11.42 10.84 -2.54
C GLU A 92 -10.61 11.83 -3.37
N ARG A 93 -11.26 12.39 -4.37
CA ARG A 93 -10.67 13.41 -5.20
C ARG A 93 -10.63 14.72 -4.44
N LEU A 94 -9.49 15.42 -4.46
CA LEU A 94 -9.40 16.75 -3.89
C LEU A 94 -10.09 17.74 -4.81
N GLU A 95 -10.99 18.52 -4.26
CA GLU A 95 -11.76 19.54 -5.01
C GLU A 95 -11.54 20.95 -4.48
N LEU A 96 -11.22 21.09 -3.19
CA LEU A 96 -11.00 22.39 -2.59
C LEU A 96 -9.60 22.90 -2.96
N GLN A 97 -9.55 24.14 -3.41
CA GLN A 97 -8.30 24.73 -3.89
C GLN A 97 -7.18 24.72 -2.83
N HIS A 98 -7.52 25.01 -1.57
CA HIS A 98 -6.51 25.01 -0.52
C HIS A 98 -5.93 23.61 -0.25
N GLU A 99 -6.75 22.57 -0.42
CA GLU A 99 -6.26 21.19 -0.29
C GLU A 99 -5.34 20.81 -1.46
N ILE A 100 -5.70 21.26 -2.67
CA ILE A 100 -4.89 21.05 -3.86
C ILE A 100 -3.55 21.77 -3.72
N ASP A 101 -3.57 23.00 -3.25
CA ASP A 101 -2.36 23.78 -3.04
C ASP A 101 -1.45 23.13 -2.01
N ASP A 102 -2.00 22.61 -0.91
CA ASP A 102 -1.23 21.89 0.09
C ASP A 102 -0.62 20.62 -0.50
N ALA A 103 -1.39 19.87 -1.27
CA ALA A 103 -0.91 18.64 -1.91
C ALA A 103 0.20 18.92 -2.93
N ASP A 104 0.12 20.02 -3.65
CA ASP A 104 1.14 20.42 -4.61
C ASP A 104 2.51 20.67 -3.95
N GLY A 105 2.52 20.92 -2.65
CA GLY A 105 3.75 21.06 -1.88
C GLY A 105 4.36 19.74 -1.40
N LEU A 106 3.69 18.62 -1.61
CA LEU A 106 4.19 17.33 -1.16
C LEU A 106 5.34 16.80 -2.04
N PRO A 107 6.29 16.07 -1.45
CA PRO A 107 7.44 15.57 -2.20
C PRO A 107 7.10 14.32 -3.02
N LEU A 108 6.26 14.49 -4.02
CA LEU A 108 5.88 13.41 -4.92
C LEU A 108 6.61 13.56 -6.25
N THR A 109 7.37 12.55 -6.63
CA THR A 109 8.11 12.55 -7.89
C THR A 109 7.53 11.48 -8.81
N PRO A 110 6.82 11.87 -9.87
CA PRO A 110 6.28 10.90 -10.83
C PRO A 110 7.40 10.23 -11.62
N TRP A 111 7.31 8.94 -11.82
CA TRP A 111 8.29 8.20 -12.63
C TRP A 111 7.91 8.17 -14.11
N ILE A 112 6.64 8.33 -14.42
CA ILE A 112 6.17 8.34 -15.80
C ILE A 112 6.00 9.78 -16.27
N PRO A 113 6.60 10.17 -17.40
CA PRO A 113 6.55 11.56 -17.85
C PRO A 113 5.25 11.91 -18.56
N THR A 114 4.12 11.62 -17.94
CA THR A 114 2.80 12.00 -18.42
C THR A 114 2.21 13.05 -17.49
N LEU A 115 1.39 13.94 -18.06
CA LEU A 115 0.77 14.99 -17.27
C LEU A 115 -0.31 14.40 -16.39
N LYS A 116 -0.10 14.48 -15.07
CA LYS A 116 -1.05 14.04 -14.05
C LYS A 116 -1.24 15.17 -13.07
N TYR A 117 -2.43 15.69 -13.00
CA TYR A 117 -2.69 16.87 -12.17
C TYR A 117 -3.90 16.74 -11.26
N ARG A 118 -4.60 15.62 -11.30
CA ARG A 118 -5.74 15.38 -10.43
C ARG A 118 -5.29 14.67 -9.18
N TRP A 119 -5.41 15.35 -8.05
CA TRP A 119 -5.02 14.77 -6.77
C TRP A 119 -6.12 13.87 -6.22
N VAL A 120 -5.70 12.74 -5.68
CA VAL A 120 -6.54 11.80 -4.95
C VAL A 120 -5.91 11.55 -3.59
N ARG A 121 -6.73 11.56 -2.56
CA ARG A 121 -6.33 11.28 -1.19
C ARG A 121 -6.93 9.97 -0.75
N ILE A 122 -6.14 9.12 -0.12
CA ILE A 122 -6.65 7.90 0.52
C ILE A 122 -6.71 8.16 2.01
N VAL A 123 -7.91 8.03 2.57
CA VAL A 123 -8.14 8.13 4.01
C VAL A 123 -8.20 6.71 4.55
N PRO A 124 -7.21 6.30 5.36
CA PRO A 124 -7.15 4.93 5.85
C PRO A 124 -8.29 4.60 6.81
N ALA A 125 -8.87 3.42 6.64
CA ALA A 125 -9.76 2.80 7.62
C ALA A 125 -8.98 1.80 8.46
N SER A 126 -7.99 1.13 7.88
CA SER A 126 -7.10 0.23 8.58
C SER A 126 -5.72 0.21 7.95
N ILE A 127 -4.73 -0.08 8.77
CA ILE A 127 -3.37 -0.24 8.32
C ILE A 127 -2.79 -1.45 9.03
N SER A 128 -2.08 -2.29 8.29
CA SER A 128 -1.42 -3.46 8.84
C SER A 128 -0.11 -3.71 8.11
N GLY A 129 0.83 -4.30 8.80
CA GLY A 129 2.10 -4.64 8.19
C GLY A 129 2.76 -5.80 8.89
N ARG A 130 3.69 -6.41 8.21
CA ARG A 130 4.48 -7.50 8.74
C ARG A 130 5.87 -7.51 8.14
N SER A 131 6.79 -8.04 8.90
CA SER A 131 8.15 -8.24 8.44
C SER A 131 8.57 -9.66 8.76
N PHE A 132 9.55 -10.15 8.04
CA PHE A 132 10.12 -11.45 8.32
C PHE A 132 11.57 -11.52 7.82
N GLU A 133 12.34 -12.40 8.45
CA GLU A 133 13.68 -12.69 7.99
C GLU A 133 13.60 -13.65 6.81
N ARG A 134 14.38 -13.35 5.78
CA ARG A 134 14.49 -14.24 4.64
C ARG A 134 15.45 -15.36 4.99
N GLY A 135 15.08 -16.55 4.58
CA GLY A 135 15.90 -17.73 4.82
C GLY A 135 15.51 -18.84 3.85
N PRO A 136 16.19 -19.98 3.93
CA PRO A 136 15.88 -21.11 3.06
C PRO A 136 14.52 -21.69 3.43
N GLU A 137 13.86 -22.22 2.43
CA GLU A 137 12.61 -22.95 2.64
C GLU A 137 12.88 -24.15 3.56
N PRO A 138 12.03 -24.37 4.59
CA PRO A 138 12.15 -25.58 5.38
C PRO A 138 11.91 -26.83 4.53
N ASP A 139 12.46 -27.95 4.95
CA ASP A 139 12.22 -29.21 4.28
C ASP A 139 10.74 -29.57 4.44
N ARG A 140 9.99 -29.48 3.33
CA ARG A 140 8.56 -29.73 3.37
C ARG A 140 8.18 -31.19 3.63
N TYR A 141 9.12 -32.08 3.48
CA TYR A 141 8.90 -33.50 3.77
C TYR A 141 9.29 -33.89 5.19
N ALA A 142 10.09 -33.04 5.84
CA ALA A 142 10.38 -33.18 7.26
C ALA A 142 9.30 -32.55 8.12
N ALA A 143 8.44 -31.77 7.53
CA ALA A 143 7.33 -31.16 8.24
C ALA A 143 6.43 -32.24 8.77
N SER A 144 5.90 -32.04 9.93
CA SER A 144 5.13 -33.06 10.55
C SER A 144 3.74 -33.17 9.91
N SER A 145 3.04 -34.21 10.29
CA SER A 145 1.71 -34.45 9.76
C SER A 145 0.69 -33.37 10.11
N ASN A 146 1.08 -32.42 10.92
CA ASN A 146 0.19 -31.31 11.22
C ASN A 146 0.43 -30.07 10.43
N ASP A 147 0.98 -30.18 9.29
CA ASP A 147 1.09 -29.13 8.38
C ASP A 147 -0.17 -28.78 7.79
N GLU A 148 -1.05 -28.37 8.54
CA GLU A 148 -2.28 -27.96 8.03
C GLU A 148 -2.18 -26.66 7.40
N TRP A 149 -2.67 -26.56 6.26
CA TRP A 149 -2.81 -25.37 5.57
C TRP A 149 -3.95 -24.60 5.99
N THR A 150 -3.76 -23.45 6.32
CA THR A 150 -4.86 -22.58 6.67
C THR A 150 -4.78 -21.33 5.85
#